data_83e59b2a5ddab42cb6d1c9e257292105
#
_entry.id   83e59b2a5ddab42cb6d1c9e257292105
#
_cell.length_a   1.000
_cell.length_b   1.000
_cell.length_c   1.000
_cell.angle_alpha   90.00
_cell.angle_beta   90.00
_cell.angle_gamma   90.00
#
_symmetry.space_group_name_H-M   'P 1'
#
loop_
_entity.id
_entity.type
_entity.pdbx_description
1 polymer ?
#
loop_
_entity_poly.entity_id
_entity_poly.type
_entity_poly.pdbx_seq_one_letter_code
_entity_poly.pdbx_strand_id
1 'polypeptide(L)'
;MLINYELWMNSGGLTGQTTIGAVDWNPIVCLGSAFSIPGLKSIGILLLTGVGITAYVRFHDKFSSKDYDERGFTRSKYGTYGTASWMKDKELKEILEIKPPSQADGIILGEKNGSVVCLPKDTRLNRHIAVFGASGTRKSRGVIRPALFTILKRGESAVITDPKAELYNDTAELFRKNGYEVKVFNLVDPRRGDSWNCMSDLNGDTLLAQVLTNVIISNTSEGKGDHFWDNGEANLLKALVLYIDLDRSRSPETKNLAAAYQLLTQNSERQLTALFEKLPLDHPARAPFNLFSQASDTVRSGIVLGLGTRLQVLQNEAVRDIISRSDIDLTAPGKRKCAYFVILSDQDATMAFLSSLFFSFLFIKLVRYADSTPELRCKVPVNLIFDEFNNVGKLGGAADGSDFARTLSVIRSRAIYVMLAVQSLGQLQNRYPNNLWAEIVGNLDVQLMLGCTDEVSAEYFSARSGDMSVEINSTMTVRKTIAVAQVIPQYRQTEGQGRRRLLTPDEVLRIPNEELLVVIRGHNVLKLKKFDYADHPLAKELTPVSILDYTPSHAAAPFLQTETTSPRAVSEERPHTSSIPSKRRTLYSSAKPPSEF
;
A
#
# COMPACT_ATOMS: atom_id res chain seq x y z
N MET A 1 -56.87 -19.73 48.61
CA MET A 1 -56.98 -18.62 47.68
C MET A 1 -57.78 -18.99 46.44
N LEU A 2 -57.44 -20.06 45.70
CA LEU A 2 -58.15 -20.55 44.51
C LEU A 2 -59.64 -20.88 44.77
N ILE A 3 -59.94 -21.52 45.89
CA ILE A 3 -61.30 -21.86 46.33
C ILE A 3 -62.10 -20.59 46.67
N ASN A 4 -61.49 -19.64 47.29
CA ASN A 4 -62.11 -18.37 47.61
C ASN A 4 -62.43 -17.57 46.34
N TYR A 5 -61.56 -17.65 45.34
CA TYR A 5 -61.79 -17.03 44.04
C TYR A 5 -62.93 -17.70 43.29
N GLU A 6 -63.04 -19.05 43.30
CA GLU A 6 -64.13 -19.77 42.67
C GLU A 6 -65.47 -19.54 43.37
N LEU A 7 -65.51 -19.60 44.69
CA LEU A 7 -66.71 -19.28 45.42
C LEU A 7 -67.12 -17.82 45.18
N TRP A 8 -66.18 -16.90 45.10
CA TRP A 8 -66.41 -15.51 44.79
C TRP A 8 -66.96 -15.33 43.34
N MET A 9 -66.39 -16.00 42.38
CA MET A 9 -66.84 -15.97 40.98
C MET A 9 -68.22 -16.62 40.79
N ASN A 10 -68.49 -17.75 41.48
CA ASN A 10 -69.78 -18.44 41.43
C ASN A 10 -70.91 -17.72 42.17
N SER A 11 -70.54 -16.82 43.10
CA SER A 11 -71.48 -15.99 43.84
C SER A 11 -71.75 -14.62 43.22
N GLY A 12 -71.38 -14.43 41.97
CA GLY A 12 -71.64 -13.19 41.22
C GLY A 12 -70.45 -12.23 41.16
N GLY A 13 -69.26 -12.60 41.66
CA GLY A 13 -67.99 -11.91 41.47
C GLY A 13 -68.01 -10.40 41.70
N LEU A 14 -67.64 -9.65 40.65
CA LEU A 14 -67.54 -8.17 40.69
C LEU A 14 -68.87 -7.44 40.83
N THR A 15 -70.04 -8.14 40.75
CA THR A 15 -71.38 -7.51 40.74
C THR A 15 -72.26 -7.93 41.92
N GLY A 16 -71.81 -8.82 42.82
CA GLY A 16 -72.61 -9.36 43.93
C GLY A 16 -72.10 -8.94 45.30
N GLN A 17 -73.03 -8.63 46.22
CA GLN A 17 -72.73 -8.40 47.63
C GLN A 17 -72.42 -9.73 48.34
N THR A 18 -71.18 -10.17 48.30
CA THR A 18 -70.73 -11.34 49.07
C THR A 18 -69.62 -11.00 50.02
N THR A 19 -69.82 -11.31 51.27
CA THR A 19 -68.82 -11.20 52.34
C THR A 19 -67.86 -12.38 52.29
N ILE A 20 -66.58 -12.10 52.32
CA ILE A 20 -65.46 -13.08 52.33
C ILE A 20 -65.51 -14.05 53.57
N GLY A 21 -66.49 -13.88 54.49
CA GLY A 21 -66.60 -14.64 55.76
C GLY A 21 -67.20 -16.06 55.65
N ALA A 22 -67.62 -16.54 54.44
CA ALA A 22 -68.27 -17.87 54.30
C ALA A 22 -67.35 -18.94 53.70
N VAL A 23 -66.04 -18.78 53.73
CA VAL A 23 -65.09 -19.75 53.14
C VAL A 23 -64.72 -20.80 54.13
N ASP A 24 -64.93 -22.07 53.79
CA ASP A 24 -64.44 -23.18 54.59
C ASP A 24 -62.92 -23.35 54.42
N TRP A 25 -62.19 -23.09 55.48
CA TRP A 25 -60.74 -23.16 55.53
C TRP A 25 -60.20 -24.57 55.89
N ASN A 26 -61.08 -25.58 55.92
CA ASN A 26 -60.66 -26.94 56.20
C ASN A 26 -59.69 -27.44 55.07
N PRO A 27 -58.46 -27.84 55.42
CA PRO A 27 -57.48 -28.25 54.42
C PRO A 27 -57.94 -29.40 53.53
N ILE A 28 -58.75 -30.29 54.01
CA ILE A 28 -59.29 -31.47 53.25
C ILE A 28 -60.29 -31.00 52.21
N VAL A 29 -61.15 -30.06 52.52
CA VAL A 29 -62.13 -29.46 51.58
C VAL A 29 -61.41 -28.63 50.54
N CYS A 30 -60.36 -27.95 50.96
CA CYS A 30 -59.49 -27.17 50.08
C CYS A 30 -58.75 -28.08 49.07
N LEU A 31 -58.25 -29.24 49.49
CA LEU A 31 -57.59 -30.21 48.62
C LEU A 31 -58.61 -30.86 47.65
N GLY A 32 -59.82 -31.20 48.11
CA GLY A 32 -60.85 -31.78 47.28
C GLY A 32 -61.34 -30.85 46.16
N SER A 33 -61.48 -29.56 46.46
CA SER A 33 -61.87 -28.57 45.45
C SER A 33 -60.81 -28.27 44.39
N ALA A 34 -59.56 -28.53 44.71
CA ALA A 34 -58.47 -28.37 43.70
C ALA A 34 -58.63 -29.36 42.52
N PHE A 35 -59.30 -30.50 42.71
CA PHE A 35 -59.59 -31.47 41.65
C PHE A 35 -60.97 -31.28 40.98
N SER A 36 -61.70 -30.24 41.38
CA SER A 36 -62.92 -29.85 40.64
C SER A 36 -62.58 -29.21 39.27
N ILE A 37 -63.51 -29.23 38.32
CA ILE A 37 -63.32 -28.60 37.01
C ILE A 37 -62.89 -27.12 37.12
N PRO A 38 -63.50 -26.31 37.95
CA PRO A 38 -63.08 -24.95 38.23
C PRO A 38 -61.70 -24.88 38.88
N GLY A 39 -61.38 -25.74 39.88
CA GLY A 39 -60.06 -25.78 40.52
C GLY A 39 -58.92 -26.10 39.55
N LEU A 40 -59.16 -27.07 38.65
CA LEU A 40 -58.22 -27.42 37.58
C LEU A 40 -57.98 -26.24 36.59
N LYS A 41 -59.05 -25.47 36.26
CA LYS A 41 -58.93 -24.28 35.44
C LYS A 41 -58.08 -23.18 36.13
N SER A 42 -58.30 -22.98 37.42
CA SER A 42 -57.57 -21.96 38.19
C SER A 42 -56.09 -22.38 38.38
N ILE A 43 -55.81 -23.66 38.59
CA ILE A 43 -54.43 -24.23 38.63
C ILE A 43 -53.76 -24.04 37.25
N GLY A 44 -54.48 -24.33 36.18
CA GLY A 44 -54.01 -24.12 34.80
C GLY A 44 -53.64 -22.67 34.53
N ILE A 45 -54.46 -21.71 34.95
CA ILE A 45 -54.18 -20.28 34.79
C ILE A 45 -52.94 -19.87 35.62
N LEU A 46 -52.81 -20.38 36.86
CA LEU A 46 -51.66 -20.12 37.70
C LEU A 46 -50.36 -20.69 37.13
N LEU A 47 -50.42 -21.90 36.59
CA LEU A 47 -49.28 -22.52 35.88
C LEU A 47 -48.91 -21.74 34.62
N LEU A 48 -49.91 -21.35 33.80
CA LEU A 48 -49.66 -20.53 32.63
C LEU A 48 -49.09 -19.15 32.94
N THR A 49 -49.59 -18.49 33.99
CA THR A 49 -49.02 -17.21 34.46
C THR A 49 -47.64 -17.40 35.03
N GLY A 50 -47.40 -18.47 35.78
CA GLY A 50 -46.06 -18.82 36.31
C GLY A 50 -45.05 -19.11 35.22
N VAL A 51 -45.46 -19.90 34.19
CA VAL A 51 -44.65 -20.15 32.99
C VAL A 51 -44.45 -18.86 32.20
N GLY A 52 -45.46 -18.04 32.03
CA GLY A 52 -45.36 -16.73 31.38
C GLY A 52 -44.41 -15.78 32.08
N ILE A 53 -44.47 -15.68 33.41
CA ILE A 53 -43.54 -14.87 34.20
C ILE A 53 -42.13 -15.43 34.13
N THR A 54 -41.97 -16.76 34.23
CA THR A 54 -40.66 -17.41 34.14
C THR A 54 -40.05 -17.25 32.75
N ALA A 55 -40.85 -17.41 31.71
CA ALA A 55 -40.46 -17.14 30.33
C ALA A 55 -40.09 -15.67 30.15
N TYR A 56 -40.91 -14.74 30.65
CA TYR A 56 -40.62 -13.31 30.59
C TYR A 56 -39.31 -12.97 31.29
N VAL A 57 -39.09 -13.45 32.51
CA VAL A 57 -37.84 -13.21 33.25
C VAL A 57 -36.64 -13.85 32.57
N ARG A 58 -36.79 -15.07 32.04
CA ARG A 58 -35.68 -15.80 31.37
C ARG A 58 -35.36 -15.27 29.99
N PHE A 59 -36.35 -14.73 29.27
CA PHE A 59 -36.20 -14.21 27.91
C PHE A 59 -36.21 -12.69 27.85
N HIS A 60 -36.55 -11.97 28.95
CA HIS A 60 -36.56 -10.51 29.00
C HIS A 60 -35.21 -9.91 28.58
N ASP A 61 -34.09 -10.51 29.02
CA ASP A 61 -32.76 -10.04 28.64
C ASP A 61 -32.45 -10.35 27.16
N LYS A 62 -33.08 -11.37 26.57
CA LYS A 62 -32.98 -11.66 25.14
C LYS A 62 -33.93 -10.79 24.29
N PHE A 63 -35.06 -10.35 24.85
CA PHE A 63 -35.99 -9.40 24.21
C PHE A 63 -35.65 -7.93 24.51
N SER A 64 -34.92 -7.66 25.58
CA SER A 64 -34.25 -6.37 25.77
C SER A 64 -33.18 -6.28 24.71
N SER A 65 -33.36 -5.40 23.72
CA SER A 65 -32.41 -5.11 22.65
C SER A 65 -31.16 -4.37 23.19
N LYS A 66 -30.50 -4.93 24.21
CA LYS A 66 -29.16 -4.49 24.61
C LYS A 66 -28.21 -4.93 23.49
N ASP A 67 -27.58 -3.98 22.86
CA ASP A 67 -26.57 -4.21 21.81
C ASP A 67 -25.31 -4.73 22.49
N TYR A 68 -25.31 -6.05 22.81
CA TYR A 68 -24.22 -6.74 23.48
C TYR A 68 -23.12 -7.10 22.47
N ASP A 69 -21.92 -6.60 22.72
CA ASP A 69 -20.76 -6.90 21.88
C ASP A 69 -20.12 -8.21 22.32
N GLU A 70 -19.69 -9.05 21.35
CA GLU A 70 -19.03 -10.35 21.61
C GLU A 70 -17.79 -10.24 22.52
N ARG A 71 -17.19 -9.06 22.63
CA ARG A 71 -16.04 -8.75 23.48
C ARG A 71 -16.41 -8.49 24.93
N GLY A 72 -17.68 -8.66 25.34
CA GLY A 72 -18.11 -8.66 26.73
C GLY A 72 -18.57 -7.31 27.29
N PHE A 73 -18.90 -6.32 26.44
CA PHE A 73 -19.46 -5.04 26.88
C PHE A 73 -20.79 -4.73 26.17
N THR A 74 -21.60 -3.86 26.78
CA THR A 74 -22.86 -3.41 26.22
C THR A 74 -22.69 -2.01 25.63
N ARG A 75 -23.11 -1.82 24.38
CA ARG A 75 -23.16 -0.50 23.76
C ARG A 75 -24.29 0.31 24.34
N SER A 76 -24.00 1.58 24.64
CA SER A 76 -25.04 2.51 25.05
C SER A 76 -25.85 2.96 23.83
N LYS A 77 -27.16 3.08 24.01
CA LYS A 77 -28.07 3.68 23.00
C LYS A 77 -27.84 5.19 22.85
N TYR A 78 -27.22 5.80 23.84
CA TYR A 78 -26.91 7.23 23.86
C TYR A 78 -25.48 7.45 23.37
N GLY A 79 -25.32 8.24 22.30
CA GLY A 79 -24.02 8.54 21.69
C GLY A 79 -23.21 9.62 22.41
N THR A 80 -23.29 9.72 23.75
CA THR A 80 -22.70 10.80 24.56
C THR A 80 -21.19 10.97 24.33
N TYR A 81 -20.45 9.86 24.18
CA TYR A 81 -19.00 9.85 23.97
C TYR A 81 -18.59 9.51 22.54
N GLY A 82 -19.54 9.13 21.68
CA GLY A 82 -19.31 8.77 20.30
C GLY A 82 -20.31 7.73 19.80
N THR A 83 -20.43 7.64 18.47
CA THR A 83 -21.41 6.79 17.78
C THR A 83 -20.75 5.75 16.87
N ALA A 84 -19.44 5.54 17.00
CA ALA A 84 -18.70 4.58 16.20
C ALA A 84 -19.31 3.17 16.30
N SER A 85 -19.43 2.52 15.17
CA SER A 85 -19.97 1.16 15.04
C SER A 85 -19.33 0.44 13.87
N TRP A 86 -19.49 -0.88 13.81
CA TRP A 86 -19.19 -1.60 12.59
C TRP A 86 -20.12 -1.18 11.45
N MET A 87 -19.59 -1.14 10.22
CA MET A 87 -20.37 -0.85 9.03
C MET A 87 -21.52 -1.85 8.90
N LYS A 88 -22.74 -1.34 8.78
CA LYS A 88 -23.96 -2.16 8.60
C LYS A 88 -24.12 -2.56 7.14
N ASP A 89 -24.83 -3.66 6.89
CA ASP A 89 -25.06 -4.17 5.53
C ASP A 89 -25.75 -3.18 4.59
N LYS A 90 -26.58 -2.29 5.13
CA LYS A 90 -27.22 -1.22 4.35
C LYS A 90 -26.18 -0.21 3.86
N GLU A 91 -25.35 0.29 4.75
CA GLU A 91 -24.26 1.22 4.44
C GLU A 91 -23.25 0.59 3.47
N LEU A 92 -22.89 -0.68 3.71
CA LEU A 92 -21.99 -1.43 2.83
C LEU A 92 -22.48 -1.47 1.38
N LYS A 93 -23.77 -1.79 1.17
CA LYS A 93 -24.39 -1.88 -0.17
C LYS A 93 -24.54 -0.54 -0.88
N GLU A 94 -24.47 0.59 -0.16
CA GLU A 94 -24.52 1.94 -0.76
C GLU A 94 -23.19 2.33 -1.42
N ILE A 95 -22.06 1.77 -0.98
CA ILE A 95 -20.72 2.20 -1.40
C ILE A 95 -19.87 1.09 -2.02
N LEU A 96 -20.17 -0.17 -1.68
CA LEU A 96 -19.43 -1.35 -2.13
C LEU A 96 -20.39 -2.35 -2.78
N GLU A 97 -19.83 -3.24 -3.58
CA GLU A 97 -20.57 -4.34 -4.20
C GLU A 97 -20.20 -5.67 -3.56
N ILE A 98 -21.19 -6.53 -3.39
CA ILE A 98 -21.01 -7.92 -2.94
C ILE A 98 -21.35 -8.82 -4.12
N LYS A 99 -20.36 -9.54 -4.63
CA LYS A 99 -20.51 -10.40 -5.83
C LYS A 99 -19.77 -11.73 -5.63
N PRO A 100 -20.17 -12.79 -6.32
CA PRO A 100 -19.32 -13.97 -6.44
C PRO A 100 -17.99 -13.62 -7.10
N PRO A 101 -16.86 -14.29 -6.79
CA PRO A 101 -15.53 -13.97 -7.36
C PRO A 101 -15.51 -13.96 -8.90
N SER A 102 -16.30 -14.83 -9.54
CA SER A 102 -16.41 -14.92 -11.01
C SER A 102 -17.06 -13.69 -11.66
N GLN A 103 -17.97 -13.02 -10.94
CA GLN A 103 -18.71 -11.86 -11.43
C GLN A 103 -18.11 -10.53 -10.96
N ALA A 104 -17.10 -10.57 -10.07
CA ALA A 104 -16.48 -9.38 -9.55
C ALA A 104 -15.74 -8.64 -10.68
N ASP A 105 -16.04 -7.37 -10.83
CA ASP A 105 -15.39 -6.41 -11.73
C ASP A 105 -14.84 -5.19 -10.98
N GLY A 106 -15.04 -5.14 -9.64
CA GLY A 106 -14.49 -4.18 -8.71
C GLY A 106 -13.15 -4.63 -8.13
N ILE A 107 -12.37 -3.69 -7.54
CA ILE A 107 -11.19 -4.04 -6.76
C ILE A 107 -11.63 -4.79 -5.51
N ILE A 108 -11.17 -6.01 -5.35
CA ILE A 108 -11.53 -6.87 -4.22
C ILE A 108 -10.84 -6.34 -2.96
N LEU A 109 -11.64 -6.03 -1.94
CA LEU A 109 -11.18 -5.55 -0.63
C LEU A 109 -11.13 -6.68 0.41
N GLY A 110 -11.90 -7.73 0.21
CA GLY A 110 -11.98 -8.89 1.09
C GLY A 110 -13.20 -9.76 0.78
N GLU A 111 -13.52 -10.66 1.70
CA GLU A 111 -14.61 -11.62 1.57
C GLU A 111 -15.61 -11.50 2.74
N LYS A 112 -16.89 -11.66 2.43
CA LYS A 112 -17.97 -11.75 3.40
C LYS A 112 -18.95 -12.85 2.99
N ASN A 113 -19.16 -13.85 3.83
CA ASN A 113 -20.11 -14.96 3.60
C ASN A 113 -19.95 -15.68 2.25
N GLY A 114 -18.71 -15.96 1.83
CA GLY A 114 -18.42 -16.66 0.58
C GLY A 114 -18.50 -15.80 -0.68
N SER A 115 -18.75 -14.50 -0.55
CA SER A 115 -18.77 -13.53 -1.64
C SER A 115 -17.70 -12.48 -1.45
N VAL A 116 -17.15 -11.95 -2.53
CA VAL A 116 -16.15 -10.88 -2.44
C VAL A 116 -16.84 -9.52 -2.30
N VAL A 117 -16.24 -8.67 -1.47
CA VAL A 117 -16.63 -7.27 -1.30
C VAL A 117 -15.68 -6.43 -2.14
N CYS A 118 -16.24 -5.67 -3.07
CA CYS A 118 -15.48 -4.97 -4.10
C CYS A 118 -15.73 -3.46 -4.07
N LEU A 119 -14.68 -2.70 -4.36
CA LEU A 119 -14.79 -1.28 -4.70
C LEU A 119 -15.24 -1.16 -6.15
N PRO A 120 -16.43 -0.58 -6.43
CA PRO A 120 -16.96 -0.48 -7.78
C PRO A 120 -16.07 0.32 -8.73
N LYS A 121 -16.22 0.08 -10.05
CA LYS A 121 -15.55 0.89 -11.07
C LYS A 121 -16.02 2.36 -11.00
N ASP A 122 -17.33 2.55 -10.93
CA ASP A 122 -17.99 3.86 -10.93
C ASP A 122 -18.25 4.35 -9.50
N THR A 123 -17.20 4.37 -8.68
CA THR A 123 -17.27 4.86 -7.30
C THR A 123 -17.10 6.37 -7.21
N ARG A 124 -17.75 7.00 -6.20
CA ARG A 124 -17.50 8.41 -5.84
C ARG A 124 -16.16 8.60 -5.12
N LEU A 125 -15.56 7.54 -4.61
CA LEU A 125 -14.24 7.54 -3.98
C LEU A 125 -13.16 7.73 -5.04
N ASN A 126 -11.96 8.08 -4.62
CA ASN A 126 -10.86 8.36 -5.55
C ASN A 126 -10.15 7.12 -6.11
N ARG A 127 -10.52 5.91 -5.70
CA ARG A 127 -9.90 4.62 -6.06
C ARG A 127 -8.43 4.48 -5.63
N HIS A 128 -7.88 5.44 -4.86
CA HIS A 128 -6.56 5.27 -4.26
C HIS A 128 -6.68 4.42 -3.00
N ILE A 129 -5.79 3.45 -2.85
CA ILE A 129 -5.87 2.44 -1.80
C ILE A 129 -4.53 2.38 -1.05
N ALA A 130 -4.59 2.47 0.29
CA ALA A 130 -3.46 2.11 1.15
C ALA A 130 -3.64 0.69 1.70
N VAL A 131 -2.58 -0.09 1.68
CA VAL A 131 -2.55 -1.46 2.20
C VAL A 131 -1.48 -1.55 3.28
N PHE A 132 -1.91 -1.63 4.53
CA PHE A 132 -1.02 -1.77 5.68
C PHE A 132 -0.96 -3.23 6.11
N GLY A 133 0.25 -3.76 6.20
CA GLY A 133 0.41 -5.14 6.64
C GLY A 133 1.86 -5.52 6.85
N ALA A 134 2.18 -6.08 8.01
CA ALA A 134 3.48 -6.63 8.30
C ALA A 134 3.85 -7.77 7.32
N SER A 135 5.09 -8.23 7.36
CA SER A 135 5.50 -9.41 6.57
C SER A 135 4.64 -10.63 6.94
N GLY A 136 4.25 -11.43 5.96
CA GLY A 136 3.40 -12.62 6.17
C GLY A 136 1.90 -12.34 6.31
N THR A 137 1.43 -11.10 6.28
CA THR A 137 0.00 -10.76 6.37
C THR A 137 -0.78 -10.98 5.08
N ARG A 138 -0.20 -11.60 4.06
CA ARG A 138 -0.81 -11.95 2.77
C ARG A 138 -1.14 -10.73 1.88
N LYS A 139 -0.38 -9.62 1.94
CA LYS A 139 -0.60 -8.43 1.09
C LYS A 139 -0.70 -8.80 -0.40
N SER A 140 0.35 -9.40 -0.95
CA SER A 140 0.42 -9.75 -2.38
C SER A 140 -0.61 -10.82 -2.73
N ARG A 141 -0.88 -11.78 -1.82
CA ARG A 141 -1.81 -12.89 -2.03
C ARG A 141 -3.28 -12.46 -1.93
N GLY A 142 -3.61 -11.61 -0.94
CA GLY A 142 -5.00 -11.25 -0.62
C GLY A 142 -5.50 -9.98 -1.31
N VAL A 143 -4.59 -9.09 -1.72
CA VAL A 143 -4.98 -7.78 -2.26
C VAL A 143 -4.37 -7.52 -3.63
N ILE A 144 -3.05 -7.63 -3.79
CA ILE A 144 -2.37 -7.19 -5.02
C ILE A 144 -2.70 -8.10 -6.20
N ARG A 145 -2.55 -9.44 -6.08
CA ARG A 145 -2.91 -10.36 -7.18
C ARG A 145 -4.39 -10.27 -7.57
N PRO A 146 -5.36 -10.24 -6.64
CA PRO A 146 -6.76 -9.99 -6.97
C PRO A 146 -6.99 -8.65 -7.68
N ALA A 147 -6.26 -7.59 -7.29
CA ALA A 147 -6.34 -6.30 -7.97
C ALA A 147 -5.83 -6.38 -9.41
N LEU A 148 -4.73 -7.12 -9.67
CA LEU A 148 -4.20 -7.35 -11.02
C LEU A 148 -5.22 -8.10 -11.90
N PHE A 149 -5.93 -9.09 -11.36
CA PHE A 149 -7.01 -9.77 -12.09
C PHE A 149 -8.15 -8.82 -12.45
N THR A 150 -8.52 -7.92 -11.54
CA THR A 150 -9.53 -6.90 -11.81
C THR A 150 -9.07 -5.92 -12.89
N ILE A 151 -7.84 -5.45 -12.83
CA ILE A 151 -7.23 -4.53 -13.82
C ILE A 151 -7.22 -5.18 -15.20
N LEU A 152 -6.79 -6.43 -15.28
CA LEU A 152 -6.81 -7.22 -16.52
C LEU A 152 -8.24 -7.33 -17.09
N LYS A 153 -9.21 -7.71 -16.25
CA LYS A 153 -10.62 -7.87 -16.63
C LYS A 153 -11.25 -6.57 -17.15
N ARG A 154 -10.82 -5.42 -16.59
CA ARG A 154 -11.27 -4.09 -17.01
C ARG A 154 -10.54 -3.56 -18.25
N GLY A 155 -9.46 -4.19 -18.68
CA GLY A 155 -8.61 -3.69 -19.78
C GLY A 155 -7.87 -2.42 -19.41
N GLU A 156 -7.60 -2.18 -18.11
CA GLU A 156 -6.83 -1.05 -17.58
C GLU A 156 -5.33 -1.40 -17.59
N SER A 157 -4.45 -0.42 -17.63
CA SER A 157 -3.01 -0.63 -17.53
C SER A 157 -2.54 -0.75 -16.09
N ALA A 158 -1.44 -1.50 -15.88
CA ALA A 158 -0.79 -1.64 -14.60
C ALA A 158 0.71 -1.29 -14.70
N VAL A 159 1.22 -0.55 -13.71
CA VAL A 159 2.66 -0.38 -13.47
C VAL A 159 2.93 -0.81 -12.03
N ILE A 160 3.77 -1.83 -11.86
CA ILE A 160 3.83 -2.62 -10.64
C ILE A 160 5.26 -2.64 -10.12
N THR A 161 5.48 -2.29 -8.84
CA THR A 161 6.76 -2.64 -8.20
C THR A 161 6.70 -4.07 -7.70
N ASP A 162 7.75 -4.83 -7.96
CA ASP A 162 7.81 -6.26 -7.65
C ASP A 162 9.20 -6.64 -7.09
N PRO A 163 9.41 -6.50 -5.76
CA PRO A 163 10.74 -6.69 -5.15
C PRO A 163 11.35 -8.09 -5.37
N LYS A 164 10.53 -9.09 -5.57
CA LYS A 164 10.94 -10.50 -5.70
C LYS A 164 10.68 -11.10 -7.06
N ALA A 165 10.19 -10.32 -8.01
CA ALA A 165 9.69 -10.77 -9.30
C ALA A 165 8.57 -11.83 -9.21
N GLU A 166 7.92 -12.01 -8.03
CA GLU A 166 6.84 -12.97 -7.85
C GLU A 166 5.60 -12.60 -8.65
N LEU A 167 5.27 -11.30 -8.70
CA LEU A 167 4.10 -10.82 -9.46
C LEU A 167 4.33 -10.97 -10.96
N TYR A 168 5.54 -10.66 -11.44
CA TYR A 168 5.93 -10.91 -12.83
C TYR A 168 5.84 -12.39 -13.15
N ASN A 169 6.50 -13.24 -12.36
CA ASN A 169 6.54 -14.68 -12.61
C ASN A 169 5.14 -15.29 -12.70
N ASP A 170 4.22 -14.86 -11.84
CA ASP A 170 2.86 -15.41 -11.79
C ASP A 170 1.95 -14.83 -12.89
N THR A 171 2.06 -13.54 -13.22
CA THR A 171 1.01 -12.84 -13.98
C THR A 171 1.42 -12.33 -15.36
N ALA A 172 2.71 -12.23 -15.67
CA ALA A 172 3.18 -11.63 -16.92
C ALA A 172 2.61 -12.33 -18.17
N GLU A 173 2.60 -13.66 -18.17
CA GLU A 173 2.08 -14.43 -19.30
C GLU A 173 0.56 -14.27 -19.45
N LEU A 174 -0.17 -14.16 -18.35
CA LEU A 174 -1.60 -13.88 -18.39
C LEU A 174 -1.88 -12.51 -19.03
N PHE A 175 -1.08 -11.49 -18.72
CA PHE A 175 -1.19 -10.18 -19.37
C PHE A 175 -0.86 -10.26 -20.87
N ARG A 176 0.21 -10.98 -21.27
CA ARG A 176 0.57 -11.16 -22.71
C ARG A 176 -0.55 -11.83 -23.49
N LYS A 177 -1.13 -12.92 -22.97
CA LYS A 177 -2.25 -13.64 -23.59
C LYS A 177 -3.49 -12.76 -23.80
N ASN A 178 -3.67 -11.72 -22.95
CA ASN A 178 -4.77 -10.78 -23.06
C ASN A 178 -4.43 -9.50 -23.86
N GLY A 179 -3.33 -9.52 -24.62
CA GLY A 179 -2.94 -8.45 -25.54
C GLY A 179 -2.34 -7.22 -24.89
N TYR A 180 -1.72 -7.37 -23.71
CA TYR A 180 -0.98 -6.30 -23.07
C TYR A 180 0.47 -6.24 -23.56
N GLU A 181 0.99 -5.04 -23.72
CA GLU A 181 2.42 -4.81 -23.82
C GLU A 181 3.06 -5.00 -22.45
N VAL A 182 3.87 -6.05 -22.31
CA VAL A 182 4.57 -6.36 -21.05
C VAL A 182 6.01 -5.88 -21.17
N LYS A 183 6.42 -5.01 -20.25
CA LYS A 183 7.79 -4.49 -20.11
C LYS A 183 8.32 -4.75 -18.71
N VAL A 184 9.63 -4.91 -18.61
CA VAL A 184 10.29 -5.16 -17.33
C VAL A 184 11.45 -4.18 -17.16
N PHE A 185 11.38 -3.30 -16.17
CA PHE A 185 12.50 -2.48 -15.74
C PHE A 185 13.16 -3.15 -14.54
N ASN A 186 14.25 -3.90 -14.79
CA ASN A 186 14.87 -4.77 -13.78
C ASN A 186 16.10 -4.09 -13.16
N LEU A 187 15.97 -3.59 -11.95
CA LEU A 187 17.06 -2.95 -11.20
C LEU A 187 17.84 -3.93 -10.31
N VAL A 188 17.42 -5.21 -10.24
CA VAL A 188 18.16 -6.28 -9.54
C VAL A 188 19.14 -6.95 -10.49
N ASP A 189 18.70 -7.30 -11.69
CA ASP A 189 19.54 -7.82 -12.77
C ASP A 189 19.27 -7.02 -14.05
N PRO A 190 19.96 -5.89 -14.26
CA PRO A 190 19.71 -5.00 -15.38
C PRO A 190 19.84 -5.65 -16.77
N ARG A 191 20.62 -6.74 -16.88
CA ARG A 191 20.77 -7.47 -18.14
C ARG A 191 19.51 -8.21 -18.58
N ARG A 192 18.57 -8.44 -17.64
CA ARG A 192 17.26 -9.06 -17.85
C ARG A 192 16.14 -8.05 -17.71
N GLY A 193 16.33 -6.87 -18.27
CA GLY A 193 15.35 -5.79 -18.21
C GLY A 193 15.36 -4.95 -19.48
N ASP A 194 14.22 -4.34 -19.78
CA ASP A 194 14.11 -3.30 -20.78
C ASP A 194 14.79 -2.02 -20.31
N SER A 195 15.38 -1.30 -21.24
CA SER A 195 16.11 -0.06 -20.96
C SER A 195 15.18 1.15 -20.89
N TRP A 196 15.54 2.08 -20.03
CA TRP A 196 14.91 3.40 -19.96
C TRP A 196 15.95 4.48 -19.71
N ASN A 197 16.15 5.34 -20.71
CA ASN A 197 17.02 6.49 -20.63
C ASN A 197 16.22 7.73 -20.20
N CYS A 198 16.36 8.13 -18.93
CA CYS A 198 15.65 9.28 -18.38
C CYS A 198 15.98 10.60 -19.10
N MET A 199 17.16 10.72 -19.67
CA MET A 199 17.54 11.94 -20.42
C MET A 199 16.84 12.03 -21.77
N SER A 200 16.47 10.92 -22.41
CA SER A 200 15.69 10.96 -23.65
C SER A 200 14.30 11.59 -23.48
N ASP A 201 13.81 11.65 -22.25
CA ASP A 201 12.52 12.26 -21.91
C ASP A 201 12.60 13.77 -21.69
N LEU A 202 13.80 14.35 -21.57
CA LEU A 202 14.01 15.77 -21.29
C LEU A 202 13.66 16.63 -22.53
N ASN A 203 14.19 16.29 -23.69
CA ASN A 203 13.97 17.04 -24.93
C ASN A 203 14.17 18.57 -24.80
N GLY A 204 15.18 18.99 -24.03
CA GLY A 204 15.45 20.41 -23.76
C GLY A 204 14.59 21.05 -22.66
N ASP A 205 13.71 20.29 -22.01
CA ASP A 205 12.88 20.81 -20.90
C ASP A 205 13.73 21.02 -19.64
N THR A 206 14.05 22.28 -19.36
CA THR A 206 14.88 22.68 -18.20
C THR A 206 14.19 22.42 -16.86
N LEU A 207 12.85 22.34 -16.83
CA LEU A 207 12.09 21.99 -15.62
C LEU A 207 12.20 20.49 -15.34
N LEU A 208 12.10 19.65 -16.37
CA LEU A 208 12.34 18.21 -16.20
C LEU A 208 13.79 17.92 -15.80
N ALA A 209 14.76 18.65 -16.35
CA ALA A 209 16.15 18.55 -15.91
C ALA A 209 16.30 18.92 -14.41
N GLN A 210 15.56 19.92 -13.91
CA GLN A 210 15.53 20.25 -12.48
C GLN A 210 14.93 19.11 -11.66
N VAL A 211 13.81 18.51 -12.10
CA VAL A 211 13.18 17.36 -11.43
C VAL A 211 14.16 16.20 -11.39
N LEU A 212 14.81 15.86 -12.51
CA LEU A 212 15.81 14.80 -12.59
C LEU A 212 16.91 14.98 -11.54
N THR A 213 17.50 16.15 -11.50
CA THR A 213 18.62 16.45 -10.57
C THR A 213 18.16 16.40 -9.11
N ASN A 214 17.00 16.99 -8.81
CA ASN A 214 16.47 16.98 -7.45
C ASN A 214 16.13 15.57 -6.96
N VAL A 215 15.52 14.73 -7.81
CA VAL A 215 15.21 13.33 -7.46
C VAL A 215 16.50 12.55 -7.18
N ILE A 216 17.52 12.70 -8.00
CA ILE A 216 18.82 12.03 -7.79
C ILE A 216 19.41 12.48 -6.46
N ILE A 217 19.56 13.78 -6.22
CA ILE A 217 20.17 14.31 -5.00
C ILE A 217 19.37 13.87 -3.77
N SER A 218 18.05 14.03 -3.76
CA SER A 218 17.22 13.71 -2.59
C SER A 218 17.21 12.22 -2.22
N ASN A 219 17.43 11.32 -3.19
CA ASN A 219 17.48 9.88 -2.96
C ASN A 219 18.89 9.32 -2.72
N THR A 220 19.91 10.14 -2.90
CA THR A 220 21.31 9.76 -2.64
C THR A 220 21.93 10.53 -1.48
N SER A 221 21.18 11.45 -0.83
CA SER A 221 21.63 12.14 0.38
C SER A 221 21.51 11.25 1.60
N GLU A 222 22.60 11.08 2.33
CA GLU A 222 22.65 10.34 3.60
C GLU A 222 22.29 11.28 4.77
N GLY A 223 21.02 11.29 5.15
CA GLY A 223 20.57 11.89 6.40
C GLY A 223 20.45 13.42 6.41
N LYS A 224 20.63 14.04 7.58
CA LYS A 224 20.50 15.48 7.84
C LYS A 224 21.73 16.27 7.37
N GLY A 225 22.10 16.11 6.09
CA GLY A 225 23.21 16.83 5.49
C GLY A 225 22.95 18.33 5.39
N ASP A 226 24.01 19.11 5.32
CA ASP A 226 23.94 20.54 5.03
C ASP A 226 23.38 20.73 3.59
N HIS A 227 22.21 21.32 3.47
CA HIS A 227 21.57 21.64 2.20
C HIS A 227 22.47 22.42 1.24
N PHE A 228 23.52 23.04 1.76
CA PHE A 228 24.50 23.77 0.97
C PHE A 228 25.22 22.85 -0.04
N TRP A 229 25.69 21.69 0.41
CA TRP A 229 26.36 20.71 -0.47
C TRP A 229 25.39 20.13 -1.49
N ASP A 230 24.21 19.71 -1.04
CA ASP A 230 23.16 19.17 -1.91
C ASP A 230 22.80 20.16 -3.03
N ASN A 231 22.66 21.44 -2.71
CA ASN A 231 22.36 22.49 -3.70
C ASN A 231 23.51 22.70 -4.70
N GLY A 232 24.76 22.67 -4.23
CA GLY A 232 25.94 22.76 -5.09
C GLY A 232 26.03 21.60 -6.08
N GLU A 233 25.84 20.37 -5.59
CA GLU A 233 25.83 19.16 -6.40
C GLU A 233 24.67 19.12 -7.39
N ALA A 234 23.46 19.58 -6.98
CA ALA A 234 22.29 19.69 -7.86
C ALA A 234 22.55 20.67 -9.02
N ASN A 235 23.17 21.83 -8.75
CA ASN A 235 23.51 22.80 -9.78
C ASN A 235 24.55 22.22 -10.76
N LEU A 236 25.59 21.58 -10.28
CA LEU A 236 26.59 20.95 -11.14
C LEU A 236 25.97 19.84 -11.99
N LEU A 237 25.19 18.96 -11.39
CA LEU A 237 24.51 17.88 -12.13
C LEU A 237 23.55 18.42 -13.18
N LYS A 238 22.77 19.46 -12.84
CA LYS A 238 21.87 20.13 -13.80
C LYS A 238 22.64 20.72 -14.98
N ALA A 239 23.78 21.34 -14.73
CA ALA A 239 24.64 21.88 -15.78
C ALA A 239 25.12 20.77 -16.72
N LEU A 240 25.64 19.65 -16.18
CA LEU A 240 26.13 18.52 -16.96
C LEU A 240 25.01 17.88 -17.78
N VAL A 241 23.83 17.66 -17.19
CA VAL A 241 22.66 17.08 -17.86
C VAL A 241 22.22 17.95 -19.02
N LEU A 242 22.04 19.28 -18.80
CA LEU A 242 21.63 20.20 -19.84
C LEU A 242 22.70 20.36 -20.95
N TYR A 243 23.99 20.29 -20.60
CA TYR A 243 25.08 20.31 -21.55
C TYR A 243 24.97 19.14 -22.54
N ILE A 244 24.70 17.92 -22.03
CA ILE A 244 24.63 16.71 -22.84
C ILE A 244 23.32 16.65 -23.63
N ASP A 245 22.19 16.99 -23.00
CA ASP A 245 20.88 16.92 -23.63
C ASP A 245 20.77 17.86 -24.84
N LEU A 246 21.31 19.09 -24.72
CA LEU A 246 21.26 20.11 -25.73
C LEU A 246 22.40 20.05 -26.78
N ASP A 247 23.39 19.16 -26.59
CA ASP A 247 24.47 18.96 -27.54
C ASP A 247 23.95 18.27 -28.81
N ARG A 248 23.85 19.05 -29.90
CA ARG A 248 23.38 18.58 -31.21
C ARG A 248 24.35 17.66 -31.94
N SER A 249 25.61 17.64 -31.52
CA SER A 249 26.65 16.79 -32.12
C SER A 249 26.58 15.34 -31.61
N ARG A 250 25.91 15.11 -30.47
CA ARG A 250 25.77 13.78 -29.87
C ARG A 250 24.59 13.02 -30.46
N SER A 251 24.79 11.73 -30.74
CA SER A 251 23.69 10.81 -31.07
C SER A 251 22.78 10.60 -29.84
N PRO A 252 21.48 10.35 -30.04
CA PRO A 252 20.53 10.14 -28.94
C PRO A 252 20.97 9.07 -27.91
N GLU A 253 21.64 8.01 -28.38
CA GLU A 253 22.12 6.91 -27.54
C GLU A 253 23.26 7.33 -26.59
N THR A 254 24.03 8.36 -26.96
CA THR A 254 25.12 8.90 -26.14
C THR A 254 24.64 10.01 -25.18
N LYS A 255 23.38 10.39 -25.24
CA LYS A 255 22.75 11.36 -24.32
C LYS A 255 22.10 10.63 -23.16
N ASN A 256 22.90 10.25 -22.16
CA ASN A 256 22.43 9.52 -21.00
C ASN A 256 23.20 9.94 -19.72
N LEU A 257 22.71 9.51 -18.56
CA LEU A 257 23.34 9.83 -17.28
C LEU A 257 24.79 9.33 -17.16
N ALA A 258 25.12 8.23 -17.82
CA ALA A 258 26.50 7.74 -17.81
C ALA A 258 27.45 8.71 -18.52
N ALA A 259 26.99 9.38 -19.58
CA ALA A 259 27.76 10.43 -20.24
C ALA A 259 27.98 11.65 -19.33
N ALA A 260 26.98 12.02 -18.50
CA ALA A 260 27.14 13.08 -17.50
C ALA A 260 28.18 12.69 -16.44
N TYR A 261 28.16 11.45 -15.97
CA TYR A 261 29.16 10.92 -15.07
C TYR A 261 30.57 10.89 -15.70
N GLN A 262 30.69 10.44 -16.94
CA GLN A 262 31.97 10.43 -17.68
C GLN A 262 32.50 11.85 -17.86
N LEU A 263 31.65 12.82 -18.22
CA LEU A 263 32.04 14.21 -18.38
C LEU A 263 32.61 14.78 -17.05
N LEU A 264 31.99 14.41 -15.90
CA LEU A 264 32.46 14.81 -14.58
C LEU A 264 33.80 14.16 -14.20
N THR A 265 33.98 12.88 -14.50
CA THR A 265 35.13 12.09 -13.99
C THR A 265 36.36 12.10 -14.90
N GLN A 266 36.15 12.34 -16.22
CA GLN A 266 37.24 12.33 -17.20
C GLN A 266 37.84 13.72 -17.44
N ASN A 267 37.23 14.78 -16.92
CA ASN A 267 37.69 16.16 -17.10
C ASN A 267 38.11 16.76 -15.75
N SER A 268 39.24 17.47 -15.74
CA SER A 268 39.60 18.35 -14.65
C SER A 268 38.62 19.52 -14.56
N GLU A 269 38.55 20.17 -13.40
CA GLU A 269 37.71 21.39 -13.21
C GLU A 269 38.00 22.46 -14.26
N ARG A 270 39.28 22.68 -14.60
CA ARG A 270 39.67 23.65 -15.64
C ARG A 270 39.14 23.28 -17.03
N GLN A 271 39.15 21.98 -17.36
CA GLN A 271 38.59 21.48 -18.64
C GLN A 271 37.10 21.65 -18.67
N LEU A 272 36.39 21.32 -17.57
CA LEU A 272 34.95 21.57 -17.46
C LEU A 272 34.62 23.05 -17.63
N THR A 273 35.32 23.94 -16.91
CA THR A 273 35.12 25.39 -17.05
C THR A 273 35.29 25.85 -18.49
N ALA A 274 36.35 25.42 -19.17
CA ALA A 274 36.59 25.76 -20.57
C ALA A 274 35.51 25.23 -21.53
N LEU A 275 34.88 24.10 -21.23
CA LEU A 275 33.76 23.57 -21.99
C LEU A 275 32.51 24.46 -21.86
N PHE A 276 32.17 24.84 -20.62
CA PHE A 276 31.00 25.68 -20.37
C PHE A 276 31.18 27.14 -20.81
N GLU A 277 32.38 27.68 -20.78
CA GLU A 277 32.70 29.03 -21.29
C GLU A 277 32.51 29.15 -22.81
N LYS A 278 32.70 28.06 -23.57
CA LYS A 278 32.49 28.04 -25.01
C LYS A 278 31.01 28.06 -25.41
N LEU A 279 30.09 27.78 -24.49
CA LEU A 279 28.66 27.82 -24.77
C LEU A 279 28.17 29.27 -24.98
N PRO A 280 27.13 29.47 -25.77
CA PRO A 280 26.46 30.79 -25.87
C PRO A 280 26.02 31.29 -24.50
N LEU A 281 25.95 32.61 -24.32
CA LEU A 281 25.59 33.24 -23.03
C LEU A 281 24.20 32.88 -22.55
N ASP A 282 23.28 32.63 -23.47
CA ASP A 282 21.88 32.23 -23.24
C ASP A 282 21.68 30.71 -23.12
N HIS A 283 22.75 29.95 -23.22
CA HIS A 283 22.64 28.48 -23.13
C HIS A 283 22.19 28.04 -21.72
N PRO A 284 21.11 27.19 -21.59
CA PRO A 284 20.52 26.83 -20.30
C PRO A 284 21.48 26.19 -19.30
N ALA A 285 22.52 25.50 -19.77
CA ALA A 285 23.52 24.87 -18.91
C ALA A 285 24.47 25.88 -18.22
N ARG A 286 24.60 27.11 -18.74
CA ARG A 286 25.55 28.09 -18.16
C ARG A 286 25.14 28.61 -16.81
N ALA A 287 23.86 28.92 -16.60
CA ALA A 287 23.42 29.51 -15.34
C ALA A 287 23.70 28.58 -14.13
N PRO A 288 23.32 27.28 -14.13
CA PRO A 288 23.64 26.39 -13.02
C PRO A 288 25.14 26.13 -12.89
N PHE A 289 25.93 26.12 -13.99
CA PHE A 289 27.37 26.00 -13.92
C PHE A 289 28.01 27.24 -13.31
N ASN A 290 27.55 28.44 -13.66
CA ASN A 290 28.06 29.68 -13.09
C ASN A 290 27.83 29.75 -11.57
N LEU A 291 26.68 29.26 -11.07
CA LEU A 291 26.43 29.18 -9.63
C LEU A 291 27.45 28.25 -8.95
N PHE A 292 27.75 27.10 -9.54
CA PHE A 292 28.80 26.20 -9.07
C PHE A 292 30.18 26.88 -9.08
N SER A 293 30.55 27.56 -10.17
CA SER A 293 31.89 28.15 -10.36
C SER A 293 32.15 29.38 -9.47
N GLN A 294 31.11 30.00 -8.90
CA GLN A 294 31.28 31.09 -7.90
C GLN A 294 31.75 30.62 -6.54
N ALA A 295 31.65 29.32 -6.25
CA ALA A 295 32.15 28.77 -5.01
C ALA A 295 33.70 28.80 -4.96
N SER A 296 34.31 28.78 -3.75
CA SER A 296 35.76 28.68 -3.59
C SER A 296 36.28 27.34 -4.11
N ASP A 297 37.55 27.25 -4.45
CA ASP A 297 38.21 26.05 -4.98
C ASP A 297 37.99 24.81 -4.09
N THR A 298 38.07 25.00 -2.78
CA THR A 298 37.87 23.91 -1.80
C THR A 298 36.41 23.42 -1.85
N VAL A 299 35.45 24.34 -1.95
CA VAL A 299 34.02 23.99 -2.02
C VAL A 299 33.72 23.30 -3.34
N ARG A 300 34.23 23.81 -4.47
CA ARG A 300 34.02 23.18 -5.78
C ARG A 300 34.58 21.75 -5.83
N SER A 301 35.78 21.55 -5.31
CA SER A 301 36.39 20.21 -5.21
C SER A 301 35.53 19.25 -4.37
N GLY A 302 34.96 19.73 -3.25
CA GLY A 302 34.04 18.96 -2.43
C GLY A 302 32.74 18.59 -3.18
N ILE A 303 32.14 19.53 -3.91
CA ILE A 303 30.95 19.30 -4.74
C ILE A 303 31.23 18.27 -5.85
N VAL A 304 32.36 18.37 -6.54
CA VAL A 304 32.75 17.40 -7.60
C VAL A 304 32.92 16.00 -7.03
N LEU A 305 33.64 15.89 -5.89
CA LEU A 305 33.85 14.59 -5.23
C LEU A 305 32.51 14.00 -4.72
N GLY A 306 31.68 14.81 -4.07
CA GLY A 306 30.37 14.39 -3.55
C GLY A 306 29.47 13.89 -4.67
N LEU A 307 29.31 14.66 -5.74
CA LEU A 307 28.51 14.26 -6.91
C LEU A 307 29.09 12.99 -7.58
N GLY A 308 30.41 12.89 -7.72
CA GLY A 308 31.06 11.69 -8.25
C GLY A 308 30.78 10.45 -7.43
N THR A 309 30.77 10.57 -6.09
CA THR A 309 30.41 9.48 -5.17
C THR A 309 28.96 9.07 -5.29
N ARG A 310 28.03 10.03 -5.38
CA ARG A 310 26.58 9.73 -5.56
C ARG A 310 26.31 8.98 -6.84
N LEU A 311 27.02 9.29 -7.90
CA LEU A 311 26.81 8.71 -9.22
C LEU A 311 27.72 7.51 -9.50
N GLN A 312 28.50 7.02 -8.52
CA GLN A 312 29.48 5.94 -8.73
C GLN A 312 28.84 4.62 -9.23
N VAL A 313 27.57 4.38 -8.94
CA VAL A 313 26.83 3.22 -9.45
C VAL A 313 26.83 3.17 -10.98
N LEU A 314 26.97 4.31 -11.66
CA LEU A 314 27.09 4.41 -13.13
C LEU A 314 28.43 3.89 -13.68
N GLN A 315 29.37 3.47 -12.80
CA GLN A 315 30.56 2.71 -13.23
C GLN A 315 30.22 1.30 -13.67
N ASN A 316 29.11 0.73 -13.14
CA ASN A 316 28.69 -0.61 -13.51
C ASN A 316 28.17 -0.64 -14.95
N GLU A 317 28.68 -1.58 -15.75
CA GLU A 317 28.33 -1.72 -17.17
C GLU A 317 26.85 -2.03 -17.36
N ALA A 318 26.29 -2.97 -16.61
CA ALA A 318 24.88 -3.35 -16.71
C ALA A 318 23.95 -2.18 -16.36
N VAL A 319 24.34 -1.32 -15.41
CA VAL A 319 23.58 -0.09 -15.09
C VAL A 319 23.64 0.90 -16.24
N ARG A 320 24.82 1.07 -16.86
CA ARG A 320 24.95 1.93 -18.04
C ARG A 320 24.09 1.43 -19.20
N ASP A 321 24.05 0.12 -19.41
CA ASP A 321 23.25 -0.46 -20.47
C ASP A 321 21.75 -0.20 -20.30
N ILE A 322 21.19 -0.42 -19.11
CA ILE A 322 19.74 -0.26 -18.87
C ILE A 322 19.28 1.19 -18.99
N ILE A 323 20.20 2.18 -18.83
CA ILE A 323 19.90 3.62 -18.98
C ILE A 323 20.38 4.21 -20.31
N SER A 324 20.95 3.42 -21.22
CA SER A 324 21.54 3.92 -22.47
C SER A 324 20.51 4.18 -23.56
N ARG A 325 19.41 3.44 -23.58
CA ARG A 325 18.34 3.51 -24.58
C ARG A 325 16.98 3.46 -23.94
N SER A 326 15.91 3.67 -24.71
CA SER A 326 14.53 3.70 -24.20
C SER A 326 13.68 2.66 -24.93
N ASP A 327 13.60 1.45 -24.36
CA ASP A 327 12.65 0.41 -24.76
C ASP A 327 11.27 0.63 -24.12
N ILE A 328 11.20 1.45 -23.06
CA ILE A 328 10.01 1.74 -22.28
C ILE A 328 9.51 3.16 -22.58
N ASP A 329 8.28 3.27 -23.11
CA ASP A 329 7.57 4.55 -23.26
C ASP A 329 6.70 4.78 -22.02
N LEU A 330 7.03 5.81 -21.23
CA LEU A 330 6.30 6.15 -20.00
C LEU A 330 4.86 6.65 -20.25
N THR A 331 4.54 7.05 -21.48
CA THR A 331 3.18 7.49 -21.85
C THR A 331 2.31 6.34 -22.36
N ALA A 332 2.90 5.22 -22.75
CA ALA A 332 2.20 4.10 -23.33
C ALA A 332 1.10 3.52 -22.43
N PRO A 333 1.27 3.39 -21.08
CA PRO A 333 0.21 2.88 -20.22
C PRO A 333 -1.07 3.72 -20.27
N GLY A 334 -0.97 5.03 -20.53
CA GLY A 334 -2.15 5.89 -20.69
C GLY A 334 -2.81 5.80 -22.06
N LYS A 335 -2.09 5.26 -23.09
CA LYS A 335 -2.53 5.19 -24.48
C LYS A 335 -3.11 3.83 -24.85
N ARG A 336 -2.50 2.75 -24.39
CA ARG A 336 -2.82 1.35 -24.71
C ARG A 336 -2.64 0.46 -23.49
N LYS A 337 -3.12 -0.78 -23.58
CA LYS A 337 -2.99 -1.75 -22.46
C LYS A 337 -1.53 -2.12 -22.25
N CYS A 338 -0.98 -1.75 -21.08
CA CYS A 338 0.38 -2.07 -20.69
C CYS A 338 0.40 -2.73 -19.31
N ALA A 339 1.34 -3.65 -19.11
CA ALA A 339 1.68 -4.19 -17.80
C ALA A 339 3.20 -4.06 -17.63
N TYR A 340 3.63 -3.04 -16.87
CA TYR A 340 5.04 -2.77 -16.62
C TYR A 340 5.41 -3.27 -15.23
N PHE A 341 6.46 -4.08 -15.16
CA PHE A 341 7.00 -4.61 -13.91
C PHE A 341 8.33 -3.94 -13.61
N VAL A 342 8.42 -3.28 -12.48
CA VAL A 342 9.63 -2.63 -11.98
C VAL A 342 10.20 -3.50 -10.86
N ILE A 343 11.26 -4.25 -11.18
CA ILE A 343 11.89 -5.17 -10.23
C ILE A 343 12.89 -4.37 -9.39
N LEU A 344 12.68 -4.34 -8.08
CA LEU A 344 13.47 -3.57 -7.11
C LEU A 344 14.16 -4.51 -6.14
N SER A 345 15.33 -4.11 -5.61
CA SER A 345 15.95 -4.84 -4.51
C SER A 345 15.23 -4.51 -3.18
N ASP A 346 15.02 -5.54 -2.37
CA ASP A 346 14.57 -5.39 -0.97
C ASP A 346 15.76 -5.28 0.02
N GLN A 347 16.97 -5.53 -0.44
CA GLN A 347 18.19 -5.55 0.38
C GLN A 347 19.15 -4.38 0.09
N ASP A 348 19.17 -3.89 -1.14
CA ASP A 348 20.10 -2.87 -1.61
C ASP A 348 19.35 -1.65 -2.16
N ALA A 349 19.54 -0.51 -1.49
CA ALA A 349 18.94 0.76 -1.90
C ALA A 349 19.77 1.53 -2.96
N THR A 350 20.91 0.99 -3.41
CA THR A 350 21.83 1.67 -4.34
C THR A 350 21.14 2.14 -5.62
N MET A 351 20.15 1.38 -6.08
CA MET A 351 19.38 1.68 -7.28
C MET A 351 18.05 2.41 -7.00
N ALA A 352 17.75 2.75 -5.74
CA ALA A 352 16.48 3.36 -5.36
C ALA A 352 16.24 4.72 -6.06
N PHE A 353 17.29 5.48 -6.37
CA PHE A 353 17.17 6.73 -7.11
C PHE A 353 16.65 6.52 -8.54
N LEU A 354 17.03 5.42 -9.21
CA LEU A 354 16.52 5.11 -10.57
C LEU A 354 15.05 4.74 -10.53
N SER A 355 14.61 3.96 -9.56
CA SER A 355 13.18 3.66 -9.39
C SER A 355 12.37 4.90 -9.05
N SER A 356 12.87 5.74 -8.15
CA SER A 356 12.23 7.02 -7.82
C SER A 356 12.14 7.93 -9.04
N LEU A 357 13.20 8.00 -9.84
CA LEU A 357 13.25 8.77 -11.07
C LEU A 357 12.24 8.25 -12.10
N PHE A 358 12.19 6.92 -12.29
CA PHE A 358 11.24 6.27 -13.19
C PHE A 358 9.79 6.62 -12.84
N PHE A 359 9.39 6.45 -11.59
CA PHE A 359 8.02 6.75 -11.16
C PHE A 359 7.72 8.26 -11.15
N SER A 360 8.69 9.11 -10.79
CA SER A 360 8.51 10.58 -10.84
C SER A 360 8.27 11.05 -12.28
N PHE A 361 9.04 10.55 -13.23
CA PHE A 361 8.85 10.84 -14.65
C PHE A 361 7.55 10.23 -15.19
N LEU A 362 7.21 9.01 -14.79
CA LEU A 362 5.96 8.35 -15.17
C LEU A 362 4.74 9.20 -14.78
N PHE A 363 4.69 9.70 -13.54
CA PHE A 363 3.61 10.60 -13.10
C PHE A 363 3.53 11.86 -13.96
N ILE A 364 4.66 12.53 -14.17
CA ILE A 364 4.71 13.77 -14.97
C ILE A 364 4.27 13.52 -16.41
N LYS A 365 4.78 12.44 -17.04
CA LYS A 365 4.48 12.10 -18.43
C LYS A 365 3.01 11.68 -18.61
N LEU A 366 2.45 10.88 -17.70
CA LEU A 366 1.05 10.48 -17.74
C LEU A 366 0.11 11.66 -17.52
N VAL A 367 0.43 12.58 -16.58
CA VAL A 367 -0.34 13.79 -16.34
C VAL A 367 -0.32 14.69 -17.57
N ARG A 368 0.86 14.97 -18.14
CA ARG A 368 1.00 15.77 -19.37
C ARG A 368 0.27 15.13 -20.56
N TYR A 369 0.35 13.82 -20.68
CA TYR A 369 -0.41 13.10 -21.70
C TYR A 369 -1.92 13.25 -21.50
N ALA A 370 -2.42 13.02 -20.29
CA ALA A 370 -3.83 13.17 -19.98
C ALA A 370 -4.31 14.61 -20.28
N ASP A 371 -3.53 15.61 -19.88
CA ASP A 371 -3.85 17.03 -20.11
C ASP A 371 -3.81 17.41 -21.62
N SER A 372 -3.15 16.61 -22.46
CA SER A 372 -3.14 16.80 -23.92
C SER A 372 -4.31 16.15 -24.65
N THR A 373 -5.12 15.33 -23.95
CA THR A 373 -6.32 14.68 -24.54
C THR A 373 -7.55 15.58 -24.39
N PRO A 374 -8.55 15.48 -25.29
CA PRO A 374 -9.76 16.27 -25.21
C PRO A 374 -10.55 16.05 -23.91
N GLU A 375 -10.53 14.81 -23.40
CA GLU A 375 -11.23 14.43 -22.16
C GLU A 375 -10.44 14.77 -20.89
N LEU A 376 -9.24 15.33 -21.01
CA LEU A 376 -8.28 15.56 -19.92
C LEU A 376 -8.00 14.33 -19.06
N ARG A 377 -7.98 13.15 -19.72
CA ARG A 377 -7.82 11.84 -19.07
C ARG A 377 -6.98 10.89 -19.93
N CYS A 378 -6.34 9.95 -19.30
CA CYS A 378 -5.73 8.83 -20.00
C CYS A 378 -6.80 8.02 -20.75
N LYS A 379 -6.52 7.66 -22.01
CA LYS A 379 -7.42 6.83 -22.84
C LYS A 379 -7.63 5.45 -22.22
N VAL A 380 -6.58 4.88 -21.65
CA VAL A 380 -6.62 3.67 -20.84
C VAL A 380 -6.30 4.08 -19.41
N PRO A 381 -7.17 3.76 -18.43
CA PRO A 381 -6.89 4.04 -17.03
C PRO A 381 -5.61 3.32 -16.57
N VAL A 382 -4.80 4.01 -15.76
CA VAL A 382 -3.50 3.48 -15.30
C VAL A 382 -3.55 3.24 -13.81
N ASN A 383 -3.20 2.04 -13.38
CA ASN A 383 -3.09 1.66 -11.98
C ASN A 383 -1.60 1.47 -11.62
N LEU A 384 -1.12 2.29 -10.69
CA LEU A 384 0.23 2.17 -10.14
C LEU A 384 0.14 1.38 -8.83
N ILE A 385 0.75 0.21 -8.81
CA ILE A 385 0.72 -0.70 -7.65
C ILE A 385 2.11 -0.77 -7.07
N PHE A 386 2.25 -0.23 -5.87
CA PHE A 386 3.50 -0.26 -5.13
C PHE A 386 3.45 -1.38 -4.08
N ASP A 387 3.92 -2.58 -4.47
CA ASP A 387 4.20 -3.66 -3.51
C ASP A 387 5.53 -3.33 -2.83
N GLU A 388 5.50 -3.04 -1.54
CA GLU A 388 6.62 -2.50 -0.77
C GLU A 388 7.04 -1.07 -1.17
N PHE A 389 6.15 -0.11 -0.95
CA PHE A 389 6.37 1.31 -1.30
C PHE A 389 7.66 1.89 -0.71
N ASN A 390 8.11 1.37 0.44
CA ASN A 390 9.33 1.85 1.08
C ASN A 390 10.60 1.64 0.22
N ASN A 391 10.60 0.71 -0.74
CA ASN A 391 11.77 0.40 -1.57
C ASN A 391 11.89 1.31 -2.80
N VAL A 392 10.86 2.11 -3.11
CA VAL A 392 10.83 2.94 -4.33
C VAL A 392 11.69 4.19 -4.23
N GLY A 393 12.04 4.63 -3.03
CA GLY A 393 12.67 5.93 -2.81
C GLY A 393 11.65 7.04 -2.60
N LYS A 394 12.12 8.29 -2.48
CA LYS A 394 11.25 9.47 -2.41
C LYS A 394 10.79 9.85 -3.81
N LEU A 395 9.49 10.02 -3.98
CA LEU A 395 8.89 10.41 -5.26
C LEU A 395 8.71 11.93 -5.35
N GLY A 396 8.92 12.47 -6.56
CA GLY A 396 8.77 13.90 -6.85
C GLY A 396 10.11 14.66 -6.84
N GLY A 397 10.11 15.87 -7.41
CA GLY A 397 11.30 16.71 -7.52
C GLY A 397 11.57 17.57 -6.27
N ALA A 398 10.65 17.64 -5.32
CA ALA A 398 10.87 18.35 -4.08
C ALA A 398 11.69 17.51 -3.11
N ALA A 399 12.71 18.10 -2.50
CA ALA A 399 13.61 17.41 -1.56
C ALA A 399 12.88 16.79 -0.34
N ASP A 400 11.78 17.40 0.07
CA ASP A 400 10.92 16.95 1.16
C ASP A 400 9.90 15.86 0.74
N GLY A 401 9.70 15.63 -0.57
CA GLY A 401 8.70 14.71 -1.11
C GLY A 401 7.27 15.26 -1.18
N SER A 402 7.06 16.57 -0.95
CA SER A 402 5.74 17.21 -1.00
C SER A 402 5.06 17.12 -2.38
N ASP A 403 5.84 17.02 -3.45
CA ASP A 403 5.31 16.87 -4.81
C ASP A 403 4.49 15.58 -4.98
N PHE A 404 4.86 14.50 -4.29
CA PHE A 404 4.11 13.25 -4.38
C PHE A 404 2.72 13.36 -3.73
N ALA A 405 2.64 13.96 -2.54
CA ALA A 405 1.35 14.20 -1.88
C ALA A 405 0.44 15.08 -2.74
N ARG A 406 1.01 16.14 -3.33
CA ARG A 406 0.32 17.03 -4.27
C ARG A 406 -0.13 16.30 -5.53
N THR A 407 0.72 15.43 -6.09
CA THR A 407 0.39 14.59 -7.26
C THR A 407 -0.81 13.70 -6.97
N LEU A 408 -0.85 13.00 -5.83
CA LEU A 408 -1.97 12.14 -5.43
C LEU A 408 -3.32 12.88 -5.42
N SER A 409 -3.33 14.16 -5.05
CA SER A 409 -4.57 14.95 -4.98
C SER A 409 -5.19 15.23 -6.35
N VAL A 410 -4.40 15.21 -7.43
CA VAL A 410 -4.83 15.67 -8.77
C VAL A 410 -4.97 14.54 -9.80
N ILE A 411 -4.32 13.40 -9.62
CA ILE A 411 -4.23 12.35 -10.66
C ILE A 411 -5.53 11.57 -10.87
N ARG A 412 -6.45 11.54 -9.88
CA ARG A 412 -7.74 10.86 -10.02
C ARG A 412 -8.52 11.32 -11.26
N SER A 413 -8.62 12.63 -11.47
CA SER A 413 -9.35 13.21 -12.60
C SER A 413 -8.78 12.76 -13.95
N ARG A 414 -7.50 12.40 -13.99
CA ARG A 414 -6.76 11.95 -15.17
C ARG A 414 -6.80 10.43 -15.41
N ALA A 415 -7.64 9.70 -14.65
CA ALA A 415 -7.76 8.24 -14.66
C ALA A 415 -6.44 7.53 -14.31
N ILE A 416 -5.68 8.09 -13.37
CA ILE A 416 -4.48 7.48 -12.80
C ILE A 416 -4.79 7.14 -11.33
N TYR A 417 -4.59 5.90 -10.93
CA TYR A 417 -4.93 5.38 -9.61
C TYR A 417 -3.70 4.76 -8.95
N VAL A 418 -3.66 4.82 -7.64
CA VAL A 418 -2.49 4.37 -6.86
C VAL A 418 -2.92 3.41 -5.77
N MET A 419 -2.23 2.30 -5.65
CA MET A 419 -2.29 1.37 -4.53
C MET A 419 -0.91 1.34 -3.87
N LEU A 420 -0.84 1.78 -2.60
CA LEU A 420 0.39 1.80 -1.81
C LEU A 420 0.35 0.68 -0.77
N ALA A 421 1.22 -0.32 -0.89
CA ALA A 421 1.43 -1.30 0.16
C ALA A 421 2.65 -0.93 1.01
N VAL A 422 2.45 -0.87 2.33
CA VAL A 422 3.48 -0.58 3.32
C VAL A 422 3.44 -1.61 4.44
N GLN A 423 4.58 -1.87 5.06
CA GLN A 423 4.62 -2.82 6.19
C GLN A 423 4.14 -2.18 7.48
N SER A 424 4.51 -0.94 7.72
CA SER A 424 4.10 -0.16 8.89
C SER A 424 3.96 1.32 8.57
N LEU A 425 3.16 2.01 9.37
CA LEU A 425 3.02 3.47 9.27
C LEU A 425 4.33 4.17 9.64
N GLY A 426 5.12 3.63 10.57
CA GLY A 426 6.41 4.17 10.95
C GLY A 426 7.41 4.25 9.79
N GLN A 427 7.42 3.26 8.88
CA GLN A 427 8.24 3.33 7.66
C GLN A 427 7.85 4.52 6.78
N LEU A 428 6.54 4.77 6.62
CA LEU A 428 6.06 5.89 5.83
C LEU A 428 6.38 7.23 6.50
N GLN A 429 6.27 7.33 7.83
CA GLN A 429 6.64 8.51 8.61
C GLN A 429 8.11 8.86 8.47
N ASN A 430 8.99 7.87 8.49
CA ASN A 430 10.43 8.05 8.31
C ASN A 430 10.77 8.53 6.89
N ARG A 431 10.08 7.99 5.87
CA ARG A 431 10.30 8.35 4.47
C ARG A 431 9.77 9.75 4.12
N TYR A 432 8.61 10.11 4.67
CA TYR A 432 7.91 11.39 4.46
C TYR A 432 7.65 12.09 5.81
N PRO A 433 8.67 12.72 6.40
CA PRO A 433 8.58 13.39 7.69
C PRO A 433 7.69 14.64 7.65
N ASN A 434 7.61 15.37 8.76
CA ASN A 434 6.88 16.64 8.87
C ASN A 434 5.40 16.55 8.48
N ASN A 435 4.72 15.46 8.86
CA ASN A 435 3.31 15.18 8.56
C ASN A 435 2.97 14.97 7.06
N LEU A 436 3.93 14.95 6.16
CA LEU A 436 3.68 14.64 4.74
C LEU A 436 3.10 13.24 4.55
N TRP A 437 3.50 12.28 5.39
CA TRP A 437 2.89 10.95 5.43
C TRP A 437 1.38 11.00 5.65
N ALA A 438 0.91 11.91 6.52
CA ALA A 438 -0.50 12.06 6.82
C ALA A 438 -1.28 12.65 5.63
N GLU A 439 -0.66 13.57 4.88
CA GLU A 439 -1.21 14.10 3.64
C GLU A 439 -1.30 13.01 2.57
N ILE A 440 -0.24 12.19 2.41
CA ILE A 440 -0.24 11.05 1.48
C ILE A 440 -1.38 10.09 1.83
N VAL A 441 -1.46 9.62 3.07
CA VAL A 441 -2.49 8.66 3.52
C VAL A 441 -3.89 9.28 3.47
N GLY A 442 -4.00 10.60 3.73
CA GLY A 442 -5.26 11.36 3.63
C GLY A 442 -5.82 11.42 2.21
N ASN A 443 -4.98 11.31 1.18
CA ASN A 443 -5.37 11.22 -0.21
C ASN A 443 -5.79 9.80 -0.66
N LEU A 444 -5.74 8.79 0.21
CA LEU A 444 -6.12 7.41 -0.08
C LEU A 444 -7.46 7.10 0.61
N ASP A 445 -8.56 7.17 -0.16
CA ASP A 445 -9.93 7.05 0.38
C ASP A 445 -10.22 5.69 1.01
N VAL A 446 -9.51 4.64 0.59
CA VAL A 446 -9.66 3.28 1.09
C VAL A 446 -8.35 2.83 1.74
N GLN A 447 -8.43 2.40 2.99
CA GLN A 447 -7.27 1.94 3.76
C GLN A 447 -7.56 0.53 4.29
N LEU A 448 -6.72 -0.42 3.91
CA LEU A 448 -6.81 -1.82 4.32
C LEU A 448 -5.76 -2.09 5.39
N MET A 449 -6.17 -2.61 6.54
CA MET A 449 -5.29 -3.09 7.60
C MET A 449 -5.34 -4.62 7.65
N LEU A 450 -4.27 -5.25 7.21
CA LEU A 450 -4.15 -6.71 7.16
C LEU A 450 -3.51 -7.31 8.41
N GLY A 451 -2.95 -6.48 9.25
CA GLY A 451 -2.26 -6.85 10.48
C GLY A 451 -0.99 -6.02 10.67
N CYS A 452 -0.72 -5.59 11.88
CA CYS A 452 0.47 -4.82 12.25
C CYS A 452 1.14 -5.43 13.46
N THR A 453 2.41 -5.10 13.62
CA THR A 453 3.24 -5.50 14.76
C THR A 453 3.77 -4.29 15.53
N ASP A 454 3.51 -3.08 15.04
CA ASP A 454 3.97 -1.82 15.61
C ASP A 454 2.82 -1.02 16.24
N GLU A 455 3.11 -0.36 17.34
CA GLU A 455 2.14 0.44 18.10
C GLU A 455 1.63 1.65 17.32
N VAL A 456 2.47 2.26 16.48
CA VAL A 456 2.11 3.44 15.69
C VAL A 456 0.97 3.13 14.71
N SER A 457 1.08 2.02 13.98
CA SER A 457 0.02 1.54 13.09
C SER A 457 -1.23 1.15 13.88
N ALA A 458 -1.06 0.45 15.01
CA ALA A 458 -2.19 0.03 15.85
C ALA A 458 -2.97 1.23 16.40
N GLU A 459 -2.27 2.24 16.92
CA GLU A 459 -2.89 3.48 17.44
C GLU A 459 -3.62 4.25 16.33
N TYR A 460 -3.02 4.33 15.13
CA TYR A 460 -3.63 4.98 13.98
C TYR A 460 -4.97 4.35 13.60
N PHE A 461 -5.01 3.02 13.46
CA PHE A 461 -6.25 2.32 13.08
C PHE A 461 -7.26 2.27 14.22
N SER A 462 -6.81 2.20 15.46
CA SER A 462 -7.65 2.36 16.65
C SER A 462 -8.34 3.74 16.66
N ALA A 463 -7.60 4.83 16.42
CA ALA A 463 -8.16 6.17 16.32
C ALA A 463 -9.15 6.30 15.16
N ARG A 464 -8.85 5.71 14.00
CA ARG A 464 -9.74 5.68 12.82
C ARG A 464 -11.00 4.87 13.04
N SER A 465 -10.99 3.90 13.95
CA SER A 465 -12.19 3.12 14.30
C SER A 465 -13.25 3.96 15.03
N GLY A 466 -12.85 5.10 15.60
CA GLY A 466 -13.72 6.05 16.29
C GLY A 466 -14.09 5.65 17.69
N ASP A 467 -14.72 6.58 18.41
CA ASP A 467 -15.19 6.40 19.77
C ASP A 467 -16.66 5.98 19.83
N MET A 468 -16.99 5.16 20.81
CA MET A 468 -18.33 4.70 21.10
C MET A 468 -18.66 4.87 22.58
N SER A 469 -19.95 4.99 22.89
CA SER A 469 -20.46 4.99 24.26
C SER A 469 -20.76 3.56 24.70
N VAL A 470 -20.28 3.18 25.88
CA VAL A 470 -20.53 1.88 26.51
C VAL A 470 -21.24 2.06 27.84
N GLU A 471 -22.08 1.08 28.23
CA GLU A 471 -22.71 1.03 29.52
C GLU A 471 -21.71 0.54 30.57
N ILE A 472 -21.60 1.24 31.69
CA ILE A 472 -20.78 0.86 32.81
C ILE A 472 -21.72 0.59 34.01
N ASN A 473 -21.77 -0.65 34.45
CA ASN A 473 -22.54 -1.06 35.62
C ASN A 473 -21.58 -1.29 36.79
N SER A 474 -21.71 -0.49 37.83
CA SER A 474 -20.98 -0.66 39.08
C SER A 474 -21.93 -1.16 40.19
N THR A 475 -21.65 -2.32 40.74
CA THR A 475 -22.42 -2.90 41.84
C THR A 475 -21.58 -2.85 43.11
N MET A 476 -22.03 -2.09 44.08
CA MET A 476 -21.41 -2.02 45.39
C MET A 476 -22.24 -2.83 46.40
N THR A 477 -21.64 -3.86 46.98
CA THR A 477 -22.26 -4.66 48.03
C THR A 477 -21.65 -4.25 49.38
N VAL A 478 -22.45 -3.59 50.25
CA VAL A 478 -22.00 -3.22 51.59
C VAL A 478 -22.45 -4.35 52.56
N ARG A 479 -21.49 -5.15 53.05
CA ARG A 479 -21.70 -6.11 54.14
C ARG A 479 -21.39 -5.43 55.45
N LYS A 480 -22.43 -5.09 56.26
CA LYS A 480 -22.24 -4.62 57.64
C LYS A 480 -22.15 -5.87 58.54
N THR A 481 -20.99 -6.10 59.11
CA THR A 481 -20.76 -7.17 60.10
C THR A 481 -20.97 -6.58 61.49
N ILE A 482 -22.18 -6.68 62.07
CA ILE A 482 -22.42 -6.49 63.51
C ILE A 482 -23.43 -7.56 63.91
N ALA A 483 -23.14 -8.16 65.05
CA ALA A 483 -23.84 -9.30 65.65
C ALA A 483 -25.36 -9.07 65.81
N VAL A 484 -26.09 -10.18 65.58
CA VAL A 484 -27.47 -10.45 65.91
C VAL A 484 -28.54 -9.64 65.16
N ALA A 485 -29.28 -10.40 64.35
CA ALA A 485 -30.54 -10.07 63.68
C ALA A 485 -30.45 -9.30 62.33
N GLN A 486 -30.75 -10.01 61.26
CA GLN A 486 -31.09 -9.57 59.92
C GLN A 486 -30.02 -8.74 59.19
N VAL A 487 -29.09 -9.42 58.55
CA VAL A 487 -28.24 -8.85 57.47
C VAL A 487 -29.09 -8.72 56.21
N ILE A 488 -29.65 -7.55 55.95
CA ILE A 488 -30.14 -7.21 54.62
C ILE A 488 -28.96 -6.59 53.87
N PRO A 489 -28.39 -7.28 52.85
CA PRO A 489 -27.32 -6.70 52.06
C PRO A 489 -27.88 -5.49 51.31
N GLN A 490 -27.29 -4.31 51.51
CA GLN A 490 -27.61 -3.14 50.71
C GLN A 490 -26.85 -3.24 49.38
N TYR A 491 -27.57 -3.39 48.29
CA TYR A 491 -27.03 -3.35 46.95
C TYR A 491 -27.21 -1.91 46.42
N ARG A 492 -26.12 -1.29 46.02
CA ARG A 492 -26.16 -0.04 45.27
C ARG A 492 -25.68 -0.35 43.85
N GLN A 493 -26.58 -0.26 42.88
CA GLN A 493 -26.26 -0.35 41.48
C GLN A 493 -26.20 1.07 40.91
N THR A 494 -25.07 1.41 40.31
CA THR A 494 -24.89 2.69 39.62
C THR A 494 -24.69 2.38 38.15
N GLU A 495 -25.58 2.88 37.33
CA GLU A 495 -25.46 2.82 35.87
C GLU A 495 -24.83 4.12 35.38
N GLY A 496 -23.81 3.99 34.53
CA GLY A 496 -23.09 5.11 33.95
C GLY A 496 -22.75 4.81 32.48
N GLN A 497 -22.24 5.83 31.80
CA GLN A 497 -21.72 5.69 30.47
C GLN A 497 -20.22 5.93 30.47
N GLY A 498 -19.48 5.17 29.66
CA GLY A 498 -18.05 5.32 29.44
C GLY A 498 -17.72 5.52 27.98
N ARG A 499 -16.55 6.11 27.74
CA ARG A 499 -15.94 6.22 26.42
C ARG A 499 -15.07 5.00 26.15
N ARG A 500 -15.24 4.38 24.98
CA ARG A 500 -14.37 3.33 24.49
C ARG A 500 -14.17 3.49 23.00
N ARG A 501 -12.96 3.26 22.50
CA ARG A 501 -12.77 3.11 21.04
C ARG A 501 -13.46 1.84 20.54
N LEU A 502 -13.97 1.85 19.32
CA LEU A 502 -14.56 0.66 18.69
C LEU A 502 -13.52 -0.48 18.67
N LEU A 503 -12.27 -0.16 18.32
CA LEU A 503 -11.11 -1.04 18.45
C LEU A 503 -10.03 -0.32 19.27
N THR A 504 -9.56 -0.94 20.36
CA THR A 504 -8.38 -0.48 21.09
C THR A 504 -7.10 -0.87 20.38
N PRO A 505 -5.95 -0.21 20.59
CA PRO A 505 -4.69 -0.54 19.91
C PRO A 505 -4.29 -2.02 20.08
N ASP A 506 -4.49 -2.57 21.28
CA ASP A 506 -4.20 -3.97 21.59
C ASP A 506 -5.14 -4.94 20.82
N GLU A 507 -6.39 -4.56 20.58
CA GLU A 507 -7.31 -5.33 19.74
C GLU A 507 -6.90 -5.27 18.25
N VAL A 508 -6.38 -4.14 17.77
CA VAL A 508 -5.83 -4.02 16.41
C VAL A 508 -4.60 -4.91 16.24
N LEU A 509 -3.69 -4.95 17.23
CA LEU A 509 -2.51 -5.82 17.21
C LEU A 509 -2.87 -7.32 17.19
N ARG A 510 -4.03 -7.69 17.76
CA ARG A 510 -4.50 -9.08 17.87
C ARG A 510 -5.50 -9.50 16.79
N ILE A 511 -5.65 -8.72 15.72
CA ILE A 511 -6.53 -9.11 14.61
C ILE A 511 -6.03 -10.45 14.02
N PRO A 512 -6.91 -11.45 13.91
CA PRO A 512 -6.58 -12.74 13.32
C PRO A 512 -6.03 -12.61 11.90
N ASN A 513 -5.04 -13.44 11.54
CA ASN A 513 -4.41 -13.35 10.21
C ASN A 513 -5.35 -13.62 9.03
N GLU A 514 -6.53 -14.17 9.27
CA GLU A 514 -7.59 -14.40 8.26
C GLU A 514 -8.49 -13.18 8.07
N GLU A 515 -8.42 -12.20 8.96
CA GLU A 515 -9.27 -11.02 8.96
C GLU A 515 -8.50 -9.77 8.54
N LEU A 516 -9.24 -8.77 8.12
CA LEU A 516 -8.73 -7.44 7.80
C LEU A 516 -9.75 -6.37 8.16
N LEU A 517 -9.25 -5.15 8.36
CA LEU A 517 -10.10 -3.97 8.52
C LEU A 517 -10.05 -3.13 7.26
N VAL A 518 -11.21 -2.60 6.88
CA VAL A 518 -11.36 -1.64 5.79
C VAL A 518 -11.86 -0.32 6.38
N VAL A 519 -11.05 0.72 6.25
CA VAL A 519 -11.41 2.09 6.60
C VAL A 519 -11.70 2.85 5.32
N ILE A 520 -12.88 3.40 5.19
CA ILE A 520 -13.32 4.16 4.02
C ILE A 520 -13.68 5.58 4.46
N ARG A 521 -13.26 6.57 3.70
CA ARG A 521 -13.53 7.98 3.99
C ARG A 521 -15.03 8.23 4.15
N GLY A 522 -15.44 8.77 5.30
CA GLY A 522 -16.82 9.13 5.60
C GLY A 522 -17.73 7.98 6.03
N HIS A 523 -17.18 6.79 6.26
CA HIS A 523 -17.95 5.59 6.60
C HIS A 523 -17.43 4.87 7.83
N ASN A 524 -18.29 4.05 8.43
CA ASN A 524 -17.91 3.18 9.53
C ASN A 524 -16.89 2.11 9.10
N VAL A 525 -16.09 1.63 10.05
CA VAL A 525 -15.08 0.59 9.79
C VAL A 525 -15.77 -0.73 9.44
N LEU A 526 -15.24 -1.40 8.42
CA LEU A 526 -15.72 -2.70 7.97
C LEU A 526 -14.68 -3.77 8.31
N LYS A 527 -15.14 -4.88 8.88
CA LYS A 527 -14.36 -6.07 9.15
C LYS A 527 -14.69 -7.13 8.11
N LEU A 528 -13.68 -7.68 7.42
CA LEU A 528 -13.83 -8.69 6.38
C LEU A 528 -12.85 -9.85 6.63
N LYS A 529 -13.10 -10.99 6.00
CA LYS A 529 -12.08 -12.02 5.79
C LYS A 529 -11.18 -11.65 4.62
N LYS A 530 -9.91 -12.04 4.69
CA LYS A 530 -8.99 -11.89 3.56
C LYS A 530 -9.40 -12.86 2.46
N PHE A 531 -9.51 -12.35 1.24
CA PHE A 531 -9.71 -13.16 0.07
C PHE A 531 -8.38 -13.81 -0.36
N ASP A 532 -8.43 -15.01 -0.88
CA ASP A 532 -7.24 -15.66 -1.47
C ASP A 532 -7.35 -15.62 -2.99
N TYR A 533 -6.30 -15.14 -3.67
CA TYR A 533 -6.29 -15.08 -5.14
C TYR A 533 -6.50 -16.44 -5.80
N ALA A 534 -6.13 -17.55 -5.13
CA ALA A 534 -6.32 -18.91 -5.64
C ALA A 534 -7.80 -19.27 -5.84
N ASP A 535 -8.71 -18.62 -5.12
CA ASP A 535 -10.16 -18.82 -5.24
C ASP A 535 -10.76 -17.99 -6.40
N HIS A 536 -9.95 -17.13 -7.04
CA HIS A 536 -10.39 -16.37 -8.19
C HIS A 536 -10.32 -17.21 -9.48
N PRO A 537 -11.33 -17.16 -10.38
CA PRO A 537 -11.34 -17.97 -11.61
C PRO A 537 -10.07 -17.82 -12.46
N LEU A 538 -9.54 -16.60 -12.61
CA LEU A 538 -8.32 -16.32 -13.37
C LEU A 538 -7.05 -16.95 -12.76
N ALA A 539 -7.08 -17.38 -11.51
CA ALA A 539 -5.93 -18.08 -10.93
C ALA A 539 -5.63 -19.41 -11.65
N LYS A 540 -6.65 -20.03 -12.24
CA LYS A 540 -6.50 -21.27 -13.03
C LYS A 540 -5.86 -21.05 -14.41
N GLU A 541 -5.86 -19.80 -14.87
CA GLU A 541 -5.29 -19.40 -16.17
C GLU A 541 -3.83 -18.94 -16.04
N LEU A 542 -3.33 -18.82 -14.80
CA LEU A 542 -1.95 -18.46 -14.54
C LEU A 542 -1.00 -19.51 -15.13
N THR A 543 -0.05 -19.03 -15.91
CA THR A 543 1.06 -19.82 -16.46
C THR A 543 2.33 -19.17 -15.95
N PRO A 544 2.94 -19.71 -14.88
CA PRO A 544 4.16 -19.12 -14.33
C PRO A 544 5.29 -19.10 -15.35
N VAL A 545 6.02 -18.00 -15.37
CA VAL A 545 7.25 -17.81 -16.14
C VAL A 545 8.37 -17.38 -15.20
N SER A 546 9.62 -17.45 -15.66
CA SER A 546 10.75 -17.00 -14.85
C SER A 546 11.26 -15.65 -15.36
N ILE A 547 11.52 -14.72 -14.44
CA ILE A 547 12.23 -13.48 -14.79
C ILE A 547 13.64 -13.78 -15.33
N LEU A 548 14.22 -14.93 -14.97
CA LEU A 548 15.52 -15.38 -15.45
C LEU A 548 15.53 -15.67 -16.96
N ASP A 549 14.37 -15.98 -17.53
CA ASP A 549 14.20 -16.26 -18.96
C ASP A 549 13.73 -15.02 -19.73
N TYR A 550 13.63 -13.86 -19.07
CA TYR A 550 13.20 -12.64 -19.76
C TYR A 550 14.25 -12.19 -20.78
N THR A 551 13.79 -11.98 -22.00
CA THR A 551 14.60 -11.42 -23.07
C THR A 551 14.19 -9.96 -23.29
N PRO A 552 15.10 -8.99 -23.07
CA PRO A 552 14.81 -7.59 -23.29
C PRO A 552 14.41 -7.28 -24.73
N SER A 553 13.58 -6.27 -24.92
CA SER A 553 13.03 -5.91 -26.24
C SER A 553 14.10 -5.60 -27.28
N HIS A 554 15.21 -4.97 -26.88
CA HIS A 554 16.34 -4.66 -27.75
C HIS A 554 17.15 -5.91 -28.20
N ALA A 555 17.15 -6.96 -27.38
CA ALA A 555 17.83 -8.23 -27.74
C ALA A 555 16.97 -9.12 -28.64
N ALA A 556 15.66 -8.89 -28.66
CA ALA A 556 14.73 -9.61 -29.54
C ALA A 556 14.66 -9.04 -30.98
N ALA A 557 15.20 -7.84 -31.23
CA ALA A 557 15.29 -7.28 -32.56
C ALA A 557 16.30 -8.09 -33.36
N PRO A 558 15.96 -8.61 -34.57
CA PRO A 558 16.93 -9.32 -35.40
C PRO A 558 18.11 -8.40 -35.68
N PHE A 559 19.32 -8.87 -35.39
CA PHE A 559 20.55 -8.24 -35.84
C PHE A 559 20.45 -8.08 -37.38
N LEU A 560 20.19 -6.88 -37.84
CA LEU A 560 20.55 -6.50 -39.19
C LEU A 560 22.08 -6.59 -39.25
N GLN A 561 22.57 -7.72 -39.72
CA GLN A 561 23.98 -7.88 -40.08
C GLN A 561 24.30 -6.77 -41.07
N THR A 562 24.89 -5.69 -40.60
CA THR A 562 25.67 -4.81 -41.44
C THR A 562 26.82 -5.66 -41.93
N GLU A 563 26.69 -6.13 -43.19
CA GLU A 563 27.83 -6.69 -43.94
C GLU A 563 28.95 -5.65 -43.91
N THR A 564 29.87 -5.83 -42.97
CA THR A 564 31.16 -5.18 -43.05
C THR A 564 31.89 -5.83 -44.23
N THR A 565 31.81 -5.20 -45.39
CA THR A 565 32.72 -5.42 -46.50
C THR A 565 34.15 -5.16 -45.99
N SER A 566 34.84 -6.22 -45.67
CA SER A 566 36.28 -6.19 -45.42
C SER A 566 37.02 -5.70 -46.67
N PRO A 567 37.94 -4.74 -46.57
CA PRO A 567 38.82 -4.40 -47.69
C PRO A 567 39.73 -5.60 -47.96
N ARG A 568 39.76 -6.01 -49.22
CA ARG A 568 40.67 -7.01 -49.77
C ARG A 568 42.11 -6.71 -49.35
N ALA A 569 42.71 -7.62 -48.58
CA ALA A 569 44.14 -7.59 -48.30
C ALA A 569 44.94 -7.87 -49.58
N VAL A 570 45.79 -6.92 -49.93
CA VAL A 570 46.84 -7.06 -50.93
C VAL A 570 47.93 -7.95 -50.32
N SER A 571 48.22 -9.06 -50.99
CA SER A 571 49.30 -9.99 -50.67
C SER A 571 50.66 -9.35 -50.92
N GLU A 572 51.46 -9.11 -49.88
CA GLU A 572 52.91 -8.93 -50.01
C GLU A 572 53.62 -10.16 -49.50
N GLU A 573 54.52 -10.68 -50.34
CA GLU A 573 55.41 -11.84 -50.15
C GLU A 573 56.44 -11.56 -49.04
N ARG A 574 56.67 -12.55 -48.21
CA ARG A 574 57.80 -12.57 -47.26
C ARG A 574 58.94 -13.41 -47.76
N PRO A 575 60.21 -13.02 -47.64
CA PRO A 575 61.30 -13.94 -47.72
C PRO A 575 61.63 -14.64 -46.41
N HIS A 576 61.96 -15.91 -46.49
CA HIS A 576 62.44 -16.79 -45.48
C HIS A 576 63.78 -16.33 -44.88
N THR A 577 63.99 -16.45 -43.52
CA THR A 577 65.25 -16.92 -42.91
C THR A 577 65.02 -17.47 -41.50
N SER A 578 65.29 -18.74 -41.36
CA SER A 578 66.15 -19.50 -40.45
C SER A 578 65.98 -19.40 -38.94
N SER A 579 65.66 -20.55 -38.44
CA SER A 579 65.85 -21.23 -37.13
C SER A 579 67.10 -20.83 -36.30
N ILE A 580 66.99 -20.89 -34.97
CA ILE A 580 67.86 -21.58 -34.00
C ILE A 580 67.25 -21.49 -32.55
N PRO A 581 67.60 -22.42 -31.60
CA PRO A 581 66.63 -23.02 -30.67
C PRO A 581 66.81 -22.67 -29.16
N SER A 582 65.80 -23.15 -28.44
CA SER A 582 65.70 -23.48 -26.99
C SER A 582 66.85 -23.19 -26.05
N LYS A 583 66.54 -22.65 -24.85
CA LYS A 583 67.03 -23.17 -23.57
C LYS A 583 66.05 -22.97 -22.44
N ARG A 584 65.64 -24.11 -21.85
CA ARG A 584 65.02 -24.24 -20.55
C ARG A 584 65.98 -23.70 -19.46
N ARG A 585 65.43 -23.06 -18.46
CA ARG A 585 65.96 -23.16 -17.09
C ARG A 585 64.83 -23.09 -16.06
N THR A 586 64.60 -24.20 -15.43
CA THR A 586 63.99 -24.41 -14.14
C THR A 586 64.92 -23.89 -13.03
N LEU A 587 64.32 -23.41 -11.92
CA LEU A 587 64.74 -23.72 -10.56
C LEU A 587 63.95 -22.87 -9.56
N TYR A 588 63.20 -23.57 -8.69
CA TYR A 588 63.20 -23.55 -7.22
C TYR A 588 62.93 -22.18 -6.55
N SER A 589 62.22 -22.03 -5.44
CA SER A 589 61.71 -22.92 -4.35
C SER A 589 61.15 -21.97 -3.27
N SER A 590 60.08 -22.39 -2.68
CA SER A 590 59.68 -22.24 -1.27
C SER A 590 60.02 -20.99 -0.46
N ALA A 591 59.02 -20.36 0.16
CA ALA A 591 59.03 -20.08 1.61
C ALA A 591 57.60 -19.78 2.12
N LYS A 592 57.31 -20.36 3.28
CA LYS A 592 56.10 -20.27 4.09
C LYS A 592 56.00 -18.92 4.85
N PRO A 593 54.84 -18.60 5.43
CA PRO A 593 54.54 -17.33 6.09
C PRO A 593 54.97 -17.30 7.57
N PRO A 594 54.95 -16.16 8.21
CA PRO A 594 54.77 -16.10 9.65
C PRO A 594 53.42 -15.55 10.07
N SER A 595 52.95 -16.14 11.14
CA SER A 595 51.82 -15.88 12.01
C SER A 595 52.02 -14.62 12.88
N GLU A 596 50.85 -14.09 13.35
CA GLU A 596 50.62 -13.40 14.62
C GLU A 596 51.24 -12.02 14.85
N PHE A 597 50.39 -10.98 14.88
CA PHE A 597 49.94 -10.33 16.14
C PHE A 597 48.64 -9.57 15.81
#